data_89be4aa0380dc0f852b6824693266182
#
_entry.id   89be4aa0380dc0f852b6824693266182
#
_cell.length_a   1.000
_cell.length_b   1.000
_cell.length_c   1.000
_cell.angle_alpha   90.00
_cell.angle_beta   90.00
_cell.angle_gamma   90.00
#
_symmetry.space_group_name_H-M   'P 1'
#
loop_
_entity.id
_entity.type
_entity.pdbx_description
1 polymer ?
#
loop_
_entity_poly.entity_id
_entity_poly.type
_entity_poly.pdbx_seq_one_letter_code
_entity_poly.pdbx_strand_id
1 'polypeptide(L)'
;KVIELFFNDHKMNAVKDGKSSFTSSRKAMQNEVYKIGIGNTQVYNRDTISYTITVIPDEFPQITAEQFKDSTDNKFLYFLGEINDDYGFKSMYFKYKVEGRDAADNYFVKEENKDVLSVPSGVKSNRYTHSFDLRAKTLAPGDRVTYFFEVWDNDGVHGSKSTRTAAMQFVVPTLDELQDIKDE
;
A
#
# COMPACT_ATOMS: atom_id res chain seq x y z
N LYS A 1 -40.22 15.67 19.41
CA LYS A 1 -39.98 14.51 18.55
C LYS A 1 -38.64 13.92 18.93
N VAL A 2 -38.58 12.61 18.97
CA VAL A 2 -37.36 11.82 19.17
C VAL A 2 -37.22 10.90 17.98
N ILE A 3 -36.01 10.79 17.43
CA ILE A 3 -35.67 9.82 16.38
C ILE A 3 -34.60 8.92 16.93
N GLU A 4 -34.83 7.64 16.86
CA GLU A 4 -33.96 6.60 17.36
C GLU A 4 -33.53 5.67 16.20
N LEU A 5 -32.25 5.32 16.16
CA LEU A 5 -31.70 4.34 15.24
C LEU A 5 -31.33 3.09 16.03
N PHE A 6 -31.82 1.96 15.57
CA PHE A 6 -31.58 0.65 16.18
C PHE A 6 -30.67 -0.15 15.27
N PHE A 7 -29.47 -0.42 15.73
CA PHE A 7 -28.49 -1.31 15.12
C PHE A 7 -28.53 -2.66 15.83
N ASN A 8 -27.86 -3.66 15.29
CA ASN A 8 -27.83 -5.00 15.91
C ASN A 8 -27.18 -5.00 17.30
N ASP A 9 -26.18 -4.15 17.51
CA ASP A 9 -25.34 -4.08 18.70
C ASP A 9 -25.71 -2.97 19.68
N HIS A 10 -26.39 -1.92 19.22
CA HIS A 10 -26.75 -0.77 20.05
C HIS A 10 -27.84 0.10 19.44
N LYS A 11 -28.28 1.03 20.25
CA LYS A 11 -29.25 2.08 19.89
C LYS A 11 -28.58 3.46 19.95
N MET A 12 -28.88 4.31 18.99
CA MET A 12 -28.43 5.71 18.94
C MET A 12 -29.64 6.65 18.84
N ASN A 13 -29.54 7.80 19.49
CA ASN A 13 -30.51 8.89 19.31
C ASN A 13 -29.96 9.87 18.26
N ALA A 14 -30.77 10.27 17.32
CA ALA A 14 -30.42 11.34 16.41
C ALA A 14 -30.51 12.70 17.12
N VAL A 15 -29.53 13.55 16.86
CA VAL A 15 -29.47 14.91 17.40
C VAL A 15 -30.31 15.84 16.53
N LYS A 16 -31.15 16.65 17.16
CA LYS A 16 -31.94 17.62 16.43
C LYS A 16 -31.09 18.72 15.85
N ASP A 17 -31.15 18.87 14.53
CA ASP A 17 -30.44 19.86 13.76
C ASP A 17 -31.42 20.70 12.92
N GLY A 18 -31.86 21.82 13.50
CA GLY A 18 -32.89 22.70 12.91
C GLY A 18 -34.32 22.42 13.34
N LYS A 19 -35.30 22.98 12.60
CA LYS A 19 -36.74 22.92 12.98
C LYS A 19 -37.32 21.51 12.81
N SER A 20 -36.91 20.77 11.76
CA SER A 20 -37.50 19.49 11.36
C SER A 20 -36.47 18.44 10.96
N SER A 21 -35.18 18.76 11.04
CA SER A 21 -34.08 17.86 10.70
C SER A 21 -33.42 17.28 11.95
N PHE A 22 -32.92 16.05 11.77
CA PHE A 22 -32.22 15.30 12.80
C PHE A 22 -31.01 14.64 12.12
N THR A 23 -29.88 14.67 12.80
CA THR A 23 -28.61 14.12 12.28
C THR A 23 -28.09 13.06 13.22
N SER A 24 -27.59 11.98 12.65
CA SER A 24 -26.82 10.97 13.35
C SER A 24 -25.68 10.54 12.45
N SER A 25 -24.49 10.33 13.03
CA SER A 25 -23.31 9.90 12.29
C SER A 25 -22.69 8.68 12.96
N ARG A 26 -22.24 7.74 12.13
CA ARG A 26 -21.61 6.51 12.57
C ARG A 26 -20.61 6.04 11.51
N LYS A 27 -19.53 5.41 11.95
CA LYS A 27 -18.59 4.72 11.07
C LYS A 27 -19.10 3.30 10.80
N ALA A 28 -19.41 2.98 9.54
CA ALA A 28 -19.80 1.64 9.14
C ALA A 28 -18.54 0.81 8.86
N MET A 29 -18.35 -0.30 9.60
CA MET A 29 -17.20 -1.18 9.47
C MET A 29 -17.55 -2.51 8.80
N GLN A 30 -18.83 -2.84 8.71
CA GLN A 30 -19.37 -4.06 8.13
C GLN A 30 -20.78 -3.83 7.60
N ASN A 31 -21.27 -4.75 6.80
CA ASN A 31 -22.66 -4.71 6.35
C ASN A 31 -23.59 -4.84 7.55
N GLU A 32 -24.58 -3.97 7.61
CA GLU A 32 -25.55 -3.99 8.71
C GLU A 32 -26.92 -3.52 8.27
N VAL A 33 -27.93 -3.94 9.02
CA VAL A 33 -29.30 -3.45 8.90
C VAL A 33 -29.59 -2.58 10.11
N TYR A 34 -30.15 -1.39 9.88
CA TYR A 34 -30.63 -0.56 10.97
C TYR A 34 -32.08 -0.17 10.78
N LYS A 35 -32.75 0.13 11.87
CA LYS A 35 -34.17 0.57 11.88
C LYS A 35 -34.26 1.97 12.44
N ILE A 36 -35.14 2.77 11.86
CA ILE A 36 -35.45 4.10 12.35
C ILE A 36 -36.81 4.06 13.04
N GLY A 37 -36.87 4.45 14.32
CA GLY A 37 -38.08 4.66 15.09
C GLY A 37 -38.34 6.15 15.34
N ILE A 38 -39.57 6.56 15.26
CA ILE A 38 -39.99 7.94 15.50
C ILE A 38 -40.96 7.97 16.68
N GLY A 39 -40.71 8.90 17.59
CA GLY A 39 -41.59 9.08 18.77
C GLY A 39 -41.65 10.51 19.29
N ASN A 40 -42.47 10.70 20.29
CA ASN A 40 -42.48 11.89 21.13
C ASN A 40 -42.70 11.46 22.59
N THR A 41 -42.77 12.43 23.51
CA THR A 41 -42.92 12.17 24.95
C THR A 41 -44.27 11.54 25.34
N GLN A 42 -45.25 11.54 24.46
CA GLN A 42 -46.61 11.02 24.73
C GLN A 42 -46.94 9.78 23.90
N VAL A 43 -46.42 9.71 22.67
CA VAL A 43 -46.67 8.61 21.74
C VAL A 43 -45.36 8.15 21.17
N TYR A 44 -45.05 6.87 21.38
CA TYR A 44 -43.93 6.20 20.75
C TYR A 44 -44.46 5.33 19.60
N ASN A 45 -44.07 5.63 18.38
CA ASN A 45 -44.44 4.82 17.24
C ASN A 45 -43.69 3.49 17.29
N ARG A 46 -44.42 2.39 17.28
CA ARG A 46 -43.86 1.03 17.26
C ARG A 46 -43.37 0.61 15.86
N ASP A 47 -43.86 1.32 14.85
CA ASP A 47 -43.46 1.05 13.47
C ASP A 47 -42.05 1.62 13.20
N THR A 48 -41.23 0.82 12.60
CA THR A 48 -39.85 1.17 12.21
C THR A 48 -39.66 0.96 10.73
N ILE A 49 -38.84 1.82 10.12
CA ILE A 49 -38.40 1.66 8.73
C ILE A 49 -37.00 1.05 8.78
N SER A 50 -36.78 -0.02 8.04
CA SER A 50 -35.49 -0.71 7.96
C SER A 50 -34.69 -0.26 6.76
N TYR A 51 -33.39 -0.09 6.95
CA TYR A 51 -32.42 0.23 5.91
C TYR A 51 -31.22 -0.70 6.02
N THR A 52 -30.58 -0.94 4.88
CA THR A 52 -29.33 -1.72 4.80
C THR A 52 -28.17 -0.80 4.48
N ILE A 53 -27.06 -0.95 5.20
CA ILE A 53 -25.78 -0.37 4.87
C ILE A 53 -24.94 -1.50 4.29
N THR A 54 -24.45 -1.31 3.06
CA THR A 54 -23.48 -2.21 2.44
C THR A 54 -22.12 -1.50 2.44
N VAL A 55 -21.15 -2.12 3.09
CA VAL A 55 -19.77 -1.61 3.13
C VAL A 55 -19.02 -2.24 1.95
N ILE A 56 -18.43 -1.41 1.11
CA ILE A 56 -17.51 -1.84 0.06
C ILE A 56 -16.12 -1.90 0.71
N PRO A 57 -15.50 -3.09 0.79
CA PRO A 57 -14.15 -3.20 1.35
C PRO A 57 -13.17 -2.42 0.49
N ASP A 58 -12.23 -1.76 1.13
CA ASP A 58 -11.09 -1.13 0.49
C ASP A 58 -10.09 -2.20 0.03
N GLU A 59 -9.67 -2.13 -1.23
CA GLU A 59 -8.75 -3.10 -1.83
C GLU A 59 -7.30 -2.82 -1.46
N PHE A 60 -6.41 -3.76 -1.73
CA PHE A 60 -4.97 -3.55 -1.63
C PHE A 60 -4.49 -2.78 -2.87
N PRO A 61 -3.54 -1.85 -2.71
CA PRO A 61 -2.94 -1.18 -3.85
C PRO A 61 -2.21 -2.19 -4.74
N GLN A 62 -2.19 -1.94 -6.03
CA GLN A 62 -1.50 -2.76 -7.02
C GLN A 62 -0.24 -2.04 -7.49
N ILE A 63 0.81 -2.79 -7.76
CA ILE A 63 2.07 -2.26 -8.25
C ILE A 63 2.71 -3.22 -9.26
N THR A 64 3.23 -2.65 -10.34
CA THR A 64 4.07 -3.35 -11.32
C THR A 64 5.39 -2.63 -11.49
N ALA A 65 6.44 -3.35 -11.84
CA ALA A 65 7.72 -2.79 -12.24
C ALA A 65 8.35 -3.65 -13.33
N GLU A 66 8.85 -3.01 -14.36
CA GLU A 66 9.65 -3.58 -15.42
C GLU A 66 11.06 -2.99 -15.34
N GLN A 67 12.07 -3.85 -15.35
CA GLN A 67 13.46 -3.45 -15.29
C GLN A 67 14.08 -3.43 -16.67
N PHE A 68 14.74 -2.34 -16.99
CA PHE A 68 15.55 -2.17 -18.19
C PHE A 68 17.02 -2.03 -17.78
N LYS A 69 17.88 -2.69 -18.52
CA LYS A 69 19.35 -2.60 -18.35
C LYS A 69 19.94 -1.82 -19.51
N ASP A 70 20.91 -0.98 -19.23
CA ASP A 70 21.72 -0.41 -20.28
C ASP A 70 22.57 -1.53 -20.91
N SER A 71 22.62 -1.57 -22.24
CA SER A 71 23.43 -2.55 -22.98
C SER A 71 24.93 -2.34 -22.80
N THR A 72 25.36 -1.14 -22.42
CA THR A 72 26.76 -0.76 -22.23
C THR A 72 27.19 -0.75 -20.77
N ASP A 73 26.24 -0.60 -19.83
CA ASP A 73 26.48 -0.54 -18.39
C ASP A 73 25.40 -1.30 -17.61
N ASN A 74 25.68 -2.55 -17.29
CA ASN A 74 24.77 -3.40 -16.53
C ASN A 74 24.60 -3.01 -15.05
N LYS A 75 25.39 -2.03 -14.56
CA LYS A 75 25.32 -1.50 -13.19
C LYS A 75 24.39 -0.28 -13.05
N PHE A 76 23.84 0.19 -14.17
CA PHE A 76 22.85 1.25 -14.16
C PHE A 76 21.49 0.68 -14.55
N LEU A 77 20.56 0.64 -13.58
CA LEU A 77 19.25 0.01 -13.72
C LEU A 77 18.17 1.06 -13.87
N TYR A 78 17.31 0.88 -14.85
CA TYR A 78 16.12 1.69 -15.06
C TYR A 78 14.86 0.87 -14.78
N PHE A 79 13.88 1.52 -14.20
CA PHE A 79 12.57 0.93 -13.91
C PHE A 79 11.46 1.81 -14.44
N LEU A 80 10.48 1.16 -15.03
CA LEU A 80 9.18 1.73 -15.37
C LEU A 80 8.12 0.88 -14.72
N GLY A 81 7.13 1.52 -14.10
CA GLY A 81 6.05 0.79 -13.46
C GLY A 81 4.77 1.59 -13.37
N GLU A 82 3.74 0.94 -12.87
CA GLU A 82 2.43 1.51 -12.65
C GLU A 82 1.90 1.09 -11.28
N ILE A 83 1.22 2.01 -10.63
CA ILE A 83 0.50 1.79 -9.38
C ILE A 83 -0.97 2.12 -9.57
N ASN A 84 -1.86 1.30 -8.99
CA ASN A 84 -3.32 1.46 -9.04
C ASN A 84 -3.92 1.21 -7.66
N ASP A 85 -4.94 2.00 -7.30
CA ASP A 85 -5.67 1.88 -6.05
C ASP A 85 -7.05 2.52 -6.17
N ASP A 86 -8.04 2.01 -5.42
CA ASP A 86 -9.43 2.50 -5.51
C ASP A 86 -9.65 3.85 -4.79
N TYR A 87 -8.81 4.21 -3.81
CA TYR A 87 -8.90 5.48 -3.07
C TYR A 87 -7.65 6.35 -3.17
N GLY A 88 -6.53 5.82 -3.65
CA GLY A 88 -5.27 6.52 -3.87
C GLY A 88 -4.16 6.17 -2.87
N PHE A 89 -3.04 6.83 -2.99
CA PHE A 89 -1.79 6.43 -2.38
C PHE A 89 -1.38 7.35 -1.23
N LYS A 90 -0.72 6.76 -0.23
CA LYS A 90 -0.07 7.45 0.88
C LYS A 90 1.42 7.64 0.65
N SER A 91 2.12 6.56 0.23
CA SER A 91 3.57 6.59 0.06
C SER A 91 4.04 5.45 -0.84
N MET A 92 5.22 5.63 -1.42
CA MET A 92 5.89 4.64 -2.23
C MET A 92 7.38 4.63 -1.93
N TYR A 93 7.99 3.45 -1.95
CA TYR A 93 9.40 3.24 -1.63
C TYR A 93 10.05 2.31 -2.66
N PHE A 94 11.29 2.61 -2.99
CA PHE A 94 12.23 1.64 -3.54
C PHE A 94 13.09 1.16 -2.39
N LYS A 95 13.09 -0.13 -2.11
CA LYS A 95 13.86 -0.74 -1.03
C LYS A 95 14.92 -1.63 -1.61
N TYR A 96 16.14 -1.57 -1.05
CA TYR A 96 17.23 -2.45 -1.48
C TYR A 96 18.05 -2.91 -0.28
N LYS A 97 18.69 -4.06 -0.48
CA LYS A 97 19.60 -4.70 0.46
C LYS A 97 20.83 -5.18 -0.28
N VAL A 98 22.03 -4.82 0.20
CA VAL A 98 23.31 -5.32 -0.28
C VAL A 98 23.79 -6.38 0.68
N GLU A 99 24.07 -7.55 0.17
CA GLU A 99 24.58 -8.70 0.93
C GLU A 99 25.96 -9.08 0.39
N GLY A 100 26.91 -9.16 1.31
CA GLY A 100 28.24 -9.71 1.04
C GLY A 100 28.30 -11.20 1.31
N ARG A 101 29.37 -11.85 0.82
CA ARG A 101 29.62 -13.26 0.98
C ARG A 101 30.87 -13.45 1.83
N ASP A 102 30.79 -14.29 2.87
CA ASP A 102 31.95 -14.60 3.70
C ASP A 102 32.79 -15.75 3.11
N ALA A 103 33.93 -16.05 3.74
CA ALA A 103 34.82 -17.14 3.30
C ALA A 103 34.20 -18.55 3.41
N ALA A 104 33.09 -18.69 4.15
CA ALA A 104 32.33 -19.92 4.28
C ALA A 104 31.09 -19.95 3.37
N ASP A 105 31.00 -18.99 2.43
CA ASP A 105 29.93 -18.89 1.44
C ASP A 105 28.56 -18.45 1.99
N ASN A 106 28.53 -17.91 3.22
CA ASN A 106 27.31 -17.39 3.80
C ASN A 106 27.10 -15.92 3.43
N TYR A 107 25.82 -15.54 3.20
CA TYR A 107 25.49 -14.15 2.96
C TYR A 107 25.28 -13.39 4.29
N PHE A 108 25.79 -12.18 4.35
CA PHE A 108 25.57 -11.23 5.45
C PHE A 108 25.19 -9.85 4.90
N VAL A 109 24.34 -9.13 5.62
CA VAL A 109 23.87 -7.80 5.21
C VAL A 109 24.97 -6.78 5.41
N LYS A 110 25.36 -6.08 4.33
CA LYS A 110 26.30 -4.96 4.32
C LYS A 110 25.58 -3.61 4.43
N GLU A 111 24.48 -3.48 3.71
CA GLU A 111 23.68 -2.25 3.63
C GLU A 111 22.21 -2.61 3.40
N GLU A 112 21.32 -1.92 4.08
CA GLU A 112 19.88 -1.94 3.79
C GLU A 112 19.36 -0.51 3.84
N ASN A 113 18.62 -0.10 2.81
CA ASN A 113 18.14 1.27 2.71
C ASN A 113 16.86 1.34 1.86
N LYS A 114 16.25 2.53 1.85
CA LYS A 114 15.07 2.84 1.05
C LYS A 114 15.11 4.26 0.50
N ASP A 115 14.72 4.41 -0.75
CA ASP A 115 14.45 5.70 -1.36
C ASP A 115 12.95 5.98 -1.31
N VAL A 116 12.58 7.20 -0.95
CA VAL A 116 11.19 7.65 -0.98
C VAL A 116 10.86 8.13 -2.39
N LEU A 117 9.85 7.52 -3.00
CA LEU A 117 9.38 7.93 -4.32
C LEU A 117 8.15 8.81 -4.19
N SER A 118 8.11 9.87 -5.00
CA SER A 118 6.96 10.78 -5.01
C SER A 118 5.74 10.11 -5.64
N VAL A 119 4.61 10.19 -4.94
CA VAL A 119 3.31 9.78 -5.45
C VAL A 119 2.38 10.99 -5.47
N PRO A 120 1.62 11.23 -6.56
CA PRO A 120 0.67 12.32 -6.60
C PRO A 120 -0.49 12.06 -5.61
N SER A 121 -0.93 13.10 -4.92
CA SER A 121 -2.10 12.98 -4.04
C SER A 121 -3.41 12.99 -4.85
N GLY A 122 -4.40 12.23 -4.40
CA GLY A 122 -5.75 12.24 -4.98
C GLY A 122 -5.89 11.56 -6.35
N VAL A 123 -4.89 10.82 -6.80
CA VAL A 123 -4.97 10.00 -8.02
C VAL A 123 -5.11 8.52 -7.65
N LYS A 124 -5.82 7.78 -8.50
CA LYS A 124 -6.06 6.33 -8.35
C LYS A 124 -5.15 5.46 -9.20
N SER A 125 -4.45 6.07 -10.14
CA SER A 125 -3.47 5.42 -11.01
C SER A 125 -2.34 6.38 -11.31
N ASN A 126 -1.10 5.88 -11.31
CA ASN A 126 0.06 6.67 -11.69
C ASN A 126 1.15 5.77 -12.26
N ARG A 127 1.85 6.27 -13.28
CA ARG A 127 3.08 5.67 -13.78
C ARG A 127 4.26 6.30 -13.08
N TYR A 128 5.27 5.50 -12.79
CA TYR A 128 6.49 5.95 -12.17
C TYR A 128 7.72 5.44 -12.93
N THR A 129 8.80 6.16 -12.77
CA THR A 129 10.13 5.75 -13.22
C THR A 129 11.10 5.86 -12.05
N HIS A 130 12.10 5.02 -12.02
CA HIS A 130 13.18 5.08 -11.05
C HIS A 130 14.48 4.63 -11.71
N SER A 131 15.60 5.16 -11.25
CA SER A 131 16.93 4.72 -11.67
C SER A 131 17.75 4.34 -10.44
N PHE A 132 18.49 3.27 -10.54
CA PHE A 132 19.35 2.79 -9.47
C PHE A 132 20.78 2.56 -9.97
N ASP A 133 21.70 3.39 -9.49
CA ASP A 133 23.10 3.33 -9.86
C ASP A 133 23.89 2.46 -8.88
N LEU A 134 24.16 1.24 -9.27
CA LEU A 134 24.94 0.28 -8.49
C LEU A 134 26.44 0.67 -8.38
N ARG A 135 26.94 1.56 -9.24
CA ARG A 135 28.34 2.04 -9.16
C ARG A 135 28.55 2.92 -7.92
N ALA A 136 27.50 3.56 -7.44
CA ALA A 136 27.53 4.33 -6.19
C ALA A 136 27.57 3.44 -4.94
N LYS A 137 27.49 2.11 -5.10
CA LYS A 137 27.54 1.14 -4.02
C LYS A 137 28.89 0.48 -3.94
N THR A 138 29.36 0.21 -2.72
CA THR A 138 30.61 -0.53 -2.49
C THR A 138 30.36 -2.03 -2.66
N LEU A 139 30.41 -2.49 -3.92
CA LEU A 139 30.16 -3.87 -4.27
C LEU A 139 31.50 -4.61 -4.52
N ALA A 140 31.64 -5.78 -3.93
CA ALA A 140 32.72 -6.72 -4.14
C ALA A 140 32.26 -7.91 -5.03
N PRO A 141 33.17 -8.64 -5.67
CA PRO A 141 32.85 -9.88 -6.37
C PRO A 141 32.10 -10.86 -5.46
N GLY A 142 31.01 -11.43 -5.97
CA GLY A 142 30.10 -12.31 -5.23
C GLY A 142 29.02 -11.61 -4.38
N ASP A 143 29.04 -10.28 -4.29
CA ASP A 143 27.98 -9.56 -3.62
C ASP A 143 26.65 -9.67 -4.36
N ARG A 144 25.56 -9.64 -3.61
CA ARG A 144 24.19 -9.67 -4.12
C ARG A 144 23.43 -8.44 -3.67
N VAL A 145 22.73 -7.79 -4.60
CA VAL A 145 21.81 -6.69 -4.32
C VAL A 145 20.40 -7.16 -4.62
N THR A 146 19.55 -7.16 -3.60
CA THR A 146 18.12 -7.48 -3.72
C THR A 146 17.33 -6.21 -3.55
N TYR A 147 16.36 -5.95 -4.43
CA TYR A 147 15.56 -4.73 -4.42
C TYR A 147 14.14 -4.99 -4.90
N PHE A 148 13.21 -4.12 -4.44
CA PHE A 148 11.81 -4.14 -4.83
C PHE A 148 11.16 -2.79 -4.59
N PHE A 149 10.00 -2.58 -5.19
CA PHE A 149 9.13 -1.42 -4.94
C PHE A 149 8.00 -1.81 -4.00
N GLU A 150 7.59 -0.88 -3.15
CA GLU A 150 6.47 -1.03 -2.22
C GLU A 150 5.62 0.23 -2.24
N VAL A 151 4.31 0.06 -2.42
CA VAL A 151 3.32 1.15 -2.39
C VAL A 151 2.36 0.93 -1.22
N TRP A 152 1.96 2.02 -0.58
CA TRP A 152 1.01 2.05 0.53
C TRP A 152 -0.22 2.85 0.12
N ASP A 153 -1.42 2.32 0.40
CA ASP A 153 -2.68 3.02 0.23
C ASP A 153 -2.89 4.11 1.30
N ASN A 154 -3.95 4.88 1.13
CA ASN A 154 -4.32 5.94 2.05
C ASN A 154 -5.49 5.56 2.98
N ASP A 155 -5.80 4.26 3.18
CA ASP A 155 -6.92 3.85 4.02
C ASP A 155 -6.79 4.42 5.44
N GLY A 156 -7.69 5.36 5.75
CA GLY A 156 -7.83 5.98 7.07
C GLY A 156 -8.80 5.26 8.00
N VAL A 157 -9.45 4.18 7.54
CA VAL A 157 -10.50 3.47 8.26
C VAL A 157 -9.96 2.24 8.98
N HIS A 158 -9.32 1.35 8.24
CA HIS A 158 -8.78 0.08 8.76
C HIS A 158 -7.26 0.12 8.92
N GLY A 159 -6.62 1.18 8.45
CA GLY A 159 -5.17 1.34 8.41
C GLY A 159 -4.60 1.05 7.03
N SER A 160 -3.55 1.79 6.66
CA SER A 160 -2.92 1.66 5.35
C SER A 160 -2.39 0.25 5.11
N LYS A 161 -2.73 -0.30 3.95
CA LYS A 161 -2.25 -1.57 3.42
C LYS A 161 -1.10 -1.34 2.45
N SER A 162 -0.27 -2.33 2.21
CA SER A 162 0.79 -2.23 1.22
C SER A 162 0.88 -3.43 0.31
N THR A 163 1.38 -3.18 -0.88
CA THR A 163 1.75 -4.21 -1.85
C THR A 163 3.16 -3.92 -2.36
N ARG A 164 3.90 -4.99 -2.64
CA ARG A 164 5.26 -4.92 -3.20
C ARG A 164 5.37 -5.69 -4.49
N THR A 165 6.30 -5.29 -5.34
CA THR A 165 6.71 -6.08 -6.52
C THR A 165 7.41 -7.37 -6.08
N ALA A 166 7.55 -8.31 -6.99
CA ALA A 166 8.52 -9.39 -6.82
C ALA A 166 9.91 -8.79 -6.56
N ALA A 167 10.70 -9.44 -5.71
CA ALA A 167 12.07 -9.04 -5.48
C ALA A 167 12.92 -9.35 -6.72
N MET A 168 13.67 -8.35 -7.15
CA MET A 168 14.65 -8.45 -8.23
C MET A 168 16.04 -8.53 -7.64
N GLN A 169 16.99 -9.08 -8.38
CA GLN A 169 18.35 -9.26 -7.90
C GLN A 169 19.38 -8.86 -8.95
N PHE A 170 20.46 -8.28 -8.47
CA PHE A 170 21.70 -8.10 -9.20
C PHE A 170 22.81 -8.82 -8.43
N VAL A 171 23.53 -9.69 -9.12
CA VAL A 171 24.67 -10.44 -8.54
C VAL A 171 25.95 -9.94 -9.21
N VAL A 172 26.93 -9.57 -8.42
CA VAL A 172 28.27 -9.24 -8.93
C VAL A 172 29.00 -10.55 -9.20
N PRO A 173 29.49 -10.79 -10.43
CA PRO A 173 30.23 -12.00 -10.73
C PRO A 173 31.40 -12.22 -9.76
N THR A 174 31.67 -13.46 -9.41
CA THR A 174 32.82 -13.84 -8.62
C THR A 174 34.14 -13.69 -9.44
N LEU A 175 35.28 -13.75 -8.78
CA LEU A 175 36.55 -13.65 -9.47
C LEU A 175 36.77 -14.79 -10.46
N ASP A 176 36.31 -15.99 -10.12
CA ASP A 176 36.43 -17.19 -10.98
C ASP A 176 35.53 -17.03 -12.22
N GLU A 177 34.30 -16.60 -12.06
CA GLU A 177 33.38 -16.31 -13.18
C GLU A 177 33.90 -15.19 -14.10
N LEU A 178 34.63 -14.19 -13.56
CA LEU A 178 35.23 -13.12 -14.34
C LEU A 178 36.47 -13.60 -15.11
N GLN A 179 37.15 -14.64 -14.64
CA GLN A 179 38.27 -15.28 -15.37
C GLN A 179 37.73 -16.10 -16.53
N ASP A 180 36.71 -16.90 -16.31
CA ASP A 180 36.10 -17.73 -17.36
C ASP A 180 35.58 -16.89 -18.55
N ILE A 181 35.00 -15.70 -18.27
CA ILE A 181 34.51 -14.77 -19.32
C ILE A 181 35.63 -14.16 -20.14
N LYS A 182 36.85 -14.09 -19.60
CA LYS A 182 38.03 -13.56 -20.34
C LYS A 182 38.72 -14.58 -21.23
N ASP A 183 38.51 -15.85 -20.93
CA ASP A 183 39.15 -16.97 -21.62
C ASP A 183 38.28 -17.52 -22.78
N GLU A 184 37.06 -17.01 -22.99
CA GLU A 184 36.19 -17.18 -24.15
C GLU A 184 36.41 -16.07 -25.21
#